data_f69602bc81d47655e01970b74fa60caf
#
_entry.id   f69602bc81d47655e01970b74fa60caf
#
_cell.length_a   1.000
_cell.length_b   1.000
_cell.length_c   1.000
_cell.angle_alpha   90.00
_cell.angle_beta   90.00
_cell.angle_gamma   90.00
#
_symmetry.space_group_name_H-M   'P 1'
#
loop_
_entity.id
_entity.type
_entity.pdbx_description
1 polymer ?
#
loop_
_entity_poly.entity_id
_entity_poly.type
_entity_poly.pdbx_seq_one_letter_code
_entity_poly.pdbx_strand_id
1 'polypeptide(L)'
;GQQYSLKELMYGLMLESYNDCAVAIAEHVAGSEEAFAKMLNEKAKEIGCKDTYFITPNGLDAENEEGFHHTTAEDLCKIMAYCVWESPQKDSFLEITQARAYGEFVNRNAFLDQMNGVLSGKTGFTAKAGYCYVAALEQNGERYTIALLACGWPNNKTYKWKDAKTLFGYGLDTYDKKEIIVEEVLEYIDIDGYVSQPSFSTINQMVV
;
A
#
# COMPACT_ATOMS: atom_id res chain seq x y z
N GLY A 1 15.78 25.15 -14.22
CA GLY A 1 16.73 25.60 -13.21
C GLY A 1 16.09 25.86 -11.84
N GLN A 2 14.82 25.52 -11.67
CA GLN A 2 14.13 25.59 -10.37
C GLN A 2 14.60 24.44 -9.46
N GLN A 3 14.82 24.71 -8.18
CA GLN A 3 15.24 23.72 -7.21
C GLN A 3 14.09 23.41 -6.25
N TYR A 4 13.87 22.14 -6.00
CA TYR A 4 12.88 21.65 -5.05
C TYR A 4 13.54 20.70 -4.05
N SER A 5 13.09 20.69 -2.82
CA SER A 5 13.48 19.65 -1.86
C SER A 5 12.77 18.34 -2.18
N LEU A 6 13.38 17.21 -1.78
CA LEU A 6 12.71 15.90 -1.89
C LEU A 6 11.35 15.90 -1.18
N LYS A 7 11.25 16.59 -0.05
CA LYS A 7 9.99 16.72 0.71
C LYS A 7 8.91 17.41 -0.13
N GLU A 8 9.21 18.52 -0.81
CA GLU A 8 8.25 19.21 -1.69
C GLU A 8 7.81 18.32 -2.84
N LEU A 9 8.76 17.62 -3.50
CA LEU A 9 8.43 16.67 -4.56
C LEU A 9 7.53 15.53 -4.07
N MET A 10 7.76 15.00 -2.88
CA MET A 10 6.92 13.97 -2.29
C MET A 10 5.49 14.47 -2.00
N TYR A 11 5.33 15.69 -1.50
CA TYR A 11 4.01 16.29 -1.34
C TYR A 11 3.31 16.52 -2.68
N GLY A 12 4.01 17.06 -3.69
CA GLY A 12 3.46 17.23 -5.04
C GLY A 12 3.00 15.91 -5.66
N LEU A 13 3.81 14.84 -5.49
CA LEU A 13 3.48 13.50 -5.96
C LEU A 13 2.27 12.91 -5.22
N MET A 14 2.27 12.95 -3.90
CA MET A 14 1.26 12.23 -3.11
C MET A 14 -0.08 12.98 -3.04
N LEU A 15 -0.07 14.31 -2.93
CA LEU A 15 -1.28 15.11 -2.80
C LEU A 15 -1.92 15.42 -4.16
N GLU A 16 -1.11 15.88 -5.12
CA GLU A 16 -1.59 16.34 -6.43
C GLU A 16 -1.42 15.34 -7.56
N SER A 17 -0.67 14.25 -7.32
CA SER A 17 -0.33 13.27 -8.37
C SER A 17 0.49 13.89 -9.53
N TYR A 18 1.42 14.77 -9.25
CA TYR A 18 2.27 15.33 -10.29
C TYR A 18 3.25 14.29 -10.83
N ASN A 19 3.15 14.01 -12.12
CA ASN A 19 3.97 12.99 -12.79
C ASN A 19 5.44 13.41 -12.89
N ASP A 20 5.72 14.68 -13.08
CA ASP A 20 7.06 15.26 -13.12
C ASP A 20 7.77 15.17 -11.76
N CYS A 21 7.03 15.28 -10.66
CA CYS A 21 7.59 15.01 -9.33
C CYS A 21 8.08 13.55 -9.19
N ALA A 22 7.32 12.58 -9.72
CA ALA A 22 7.73 11.18 -9.70
C ALA A 22 9.00 10.96 -10.53
N VAL A 23 9.08 11.54 -11.71
CA VAL A 23 10.27 11.47 -12.58
C VAL A 23 11.48 12.11 -11.90
N ALA A 24 11.33 13.33 -11.35
CA ALA A 24 12.41 14.01 -10.66
C ALA A 24 12.94 13.22 -9.45
N ILE A 25 12.04 12.59 -8.68
CA ILE A 25 12.43 11.70 -7.57
C ILE A 25 13.18 10.47 -8.10
N ALA A 26 12.69 9.85 -9.16
CA ALA A 26 13.31 8.67 -9.76
C ALA A 26 14.74 8.95 -10.26
N GLU A 27 14.91 10.04 -11.01
CA GLU A 27 16.22 10.47 -11.49
C GLU A 27 17.17 10.83 -10.35
N HIS A 28 16.67 11.50 -9.31
CA HIS A 28 17.49 11.86 -8.14
C HIS A 28 17.96 10.64 -7.35
N VAL A 29 17.08 9.65 -7.15
CA VAL A 29 17.36 8.47 -6.31
C VAL A 29 18.18 7.44 -7.05
N ALA A 30 17.90 7.19 -8.32
CA ALA A 30 18.46 6.07 -9.08
C ALA A 30 19.27 6.49 -10.32
N GLY A 31 19.27 7.77 -10.67
CA GLY A 31 19.97 8.29 -11.84
C GLY A 31 19.19 8.21 -13.16
N SER A 32 18.15 7.35 -13.23
CA SER A 32 17.21 7.29 -14.36
C SER A 32 15.89 6.64 -13.95
N GLU A 33 14.84 6.83 -14.78
CA GLU A 33 13.54 6.17 -14.58
C GLU A 33 13.66 4.65 -14.67
N GLU A 34 14.48 4.11 -15.59
CA GLU A 34 14.70 2.67 -15.75
C GLU A 34 15.39 2.05 -14.52
N ALA A 35 16.41 2.74 -13.99
CA ALA A 35 17.10 2.28 -12.79
C ALA A 35 16.16 2.32 -11.57
N PHE A 36 15.30 3.34 -11.48
CA PHE A 36 14.29 3.43 -10.45
C PHE A 36 13.23 2.34 -10.56
N ALA A 37 12.75 2.03 -11.79
CA ALA A 37 11.80 0.95 -12.03
C ALA A 37 12.36 -0.42 -11.57
N LYS A 38 13.66 -0.69 -11.77
CA LYS A 38 14.31 -1.88 -11.21
C LYS A 38 14.23 -1.92 -9.69
N MET A 39 14.53 -0.81 -9.01
CA MET A 39 14.41 -0.73 -7.55
C MET A 39 12.97 -0.95 -7.08
N LEU A 40 11.97 -0.42 -7.80
CA LEU A 40 10.55 -0.64 -7.50
C LEU A 40 10.16 -2.11 -7.63
N ASN A 41 10.61 -2.79 -8.70
CA ASN A 41 10.33 -4.20 -8.94
C ASN A 41 11.01 -5.11 -7.91
N GLU A 42 12.25 -4.80 -7.51
CA GLU A 42 12.95 -5.49 -6.44
C GLU A 42 12.21 -5.33 -5.10
N LYS A 43 11.77 -4.12 -4.79
CA LYS A 43 11.00 -3.85 -3.58
C LYS A 43 9.63 -4.52 -3.60
N ALA A 44 8.91 -4.51 -4.72
CA ALA A 44 7.64 -5.22 -4.88
C ALA A 44 7.81 -6.72 -4.62
N LYS A 45 8.87 -7.33 -5.14
CA LYS A 45 9.21 -8.74 -4.89
C LYS A 45 9.54 -9.00 -3.42
N GLU A 46 10.31 -8.12 -2.78
CA GLU A 46 10.63 -8.21 -1.35
C GLU A 46 9.37 -8.15 -0.47
N ILE A 47 8.41 -7.30 -0.81
CA ILE A 47 7.10 -7.19 -0.14
C ILE A 47 6.22 -8.44 -0.39
N GLY A 48 6.56 -9.28 -1.36
CA GLY A 48 5.80 -10.49 -1.69
C GLY A 48 4.71 -10.27 -2.75
N CYS A 49 4.85 -9.24 -3.58
CA CYS A 49 4.03 -9.08 -4.78
C CYS A 49 4.33 -10.22 -5.77
N LYS A 50 3.28 -10.76 -6.41
CA LYS A 50 3.39 -11.94 -7.27
C LYS A 50 3.19 -11.63 -8.74
N ASP A 51 2.44 -10.56 -9.04
CA ASP A 51 2.05 -10.19 -10.41
C ASP A 51 2.03 -8.66 -10.53
N THR A 52 3.24 -8.09 -10.35
CA THR A 52 3.49 -6.65 -10.42
C THR A 52 4.75 -6.40 -11.22
N TYR A 53 4.64 -5.55 -12.25
CA TYR A 53 5.76 -5.10 -13.05
C TYR A 53 5.69 -3.59 -13.31
N PHE A 54 6.61 -2.85 -12.73
CA PHE A 54 6.73 -1.42 -12.88
C PHE A 54 7.72 -1.06 -13.98
N ILE A 55 7.33 -0.15 -14.86
CA ILE A 55 8.16 0.41 -15.94
C ILE A 55 8.36 1.90 -15.74
N THR A 56 7.32 2.61 -15.27
CA THR A 56 7.34 4.06 -15.06
C THR A 56 7.24 4.41 -13.57
N PRO A 57 7.88 5.49 -13.11
CA PRO A 57 7.80 5.91 -11.71
C PRO A 57 6.45 6.56 -11.34
N ASN A 58 5.68 7.02 -12.32
CA ASN A 58 4.43 7.76 -12.17
C ASN A 58 3.17 6.93 -12.43
N GLY A 59 3.32 5.66 -12.89
CA GLY A 59 2.21 4.76 -13.15
C GLY A 59 1.50 5.01 -14.49
N LEU A 60 2.11 5.76 -15.40
CA LEU A 60 1.59 5.88 -16.77
C LEU A 60 1.75 4.58 -17.53
N ASP A 61 0.81 4.35 -18.45
CA ASP A 61 0.83 3.17 -19.32
C ASP A 61 2.15 3.07 -20.08
N ALA A 62 2.82 1.93 -19.99
CA ALA A 62 4.07 1.64 -20.68
C ALA A 62 4.18 0.14 -21.02
N GLU A 63 4.99 -0.16 -22.00
CA GLU A 63 5.30 -1.52 -22.46
C GLU A 63 6.75 -1.58 -22.93
N ASN A 64 7.42 -2.68 -22.67
CA ASN A 64 8.76 -2.99 -23.15
C ASN A 64 8.85 -4.47 -23.54
N GLU A 65 10.07 -4.97 -23.85
CA GLU A 65 10.28 -6.35 -24.27
C GLU A 65 9.87 -7.40 -23.20
N GLU A 66 9.86 -7.03 -21.92
CA GLU A 66 9.51 -7.90 -20.80
C GLU A 66 8.00 -7.91 -20.50
N GLY A 67 7.23 -6.96 -21.05
CA GLY A 67 5.78 -6.86 -20.87
C GLY A 67 5.26 -5.45 -20.69
N PHE A 68 4.08 -5.33 -20.12
CA PHE A 68 3.42 -4.04 -19.86
C PHE A 68 3.43 -3.70 -18.37
N HIS A 69 3.35 -2.39 -18.07
CA HIS A 69 3.24 -1.89 -16.70
C HIS A 69 1.93 -2.37 -16.07
N HIS A 70 2.01 -3.19 -15.03
CA HIS A 70 0.83 -3.79 -14.41
C HIS A 70 1.01 -4.10 -12.94
N THR A 71 -0.11 -4.32 -12.26
CA THR A 71 -0.19 -4.84 -10.89
C THR A 71 -1.56 -5.50 -10.68
N THR A 72 -1.75 -6.12 -9.52
CA THR A 72 -3.03 -6.68 -9.09
C THR A 72 -3.58 -5.94 -7.87
N ALA A 73 -4.87 -6.14 -7.57
CA ALA A 73 -5.48 -5.59 -6.37
C ALA A 73 -4.83 -6.15 -5.09
N GLU A 74 -4.49 -7.45 -5.09
CA GLU A 74 -3.79 -8.09 -3.97
C GLU A 74 -2.42 -7.46 -3.71
N ASP A 75 -1.63 -7.27 -4.77
CA ASP A 75 -0.28 -6.71 -4.65
C ASP A 75 -0.32 -5.24 -4.22
N LEU A 76 -1.27 -4.44 -4.72
CA LEU A 76 -1.48 -3.07 -4.25
C LEU A 76 -1.85 -3.01 -2.76
N CYS A 77 -2.67 -3.95 -2.28
CA CYS A 77 -2.98 -4.07 -0.87
C CYS A 77 -1.73 -4.38 -0.03
N LYS A 78 -0.85 -5.26 -0.49
CA LYS A 78 0.44 -5.56 0.17
C LYS A 78 1.35 -4.34 0.21
N ILE A 79 1.48 -3.63 -0.92
CA ILE A 79 2.29 -2.40 -1.00
C ILE A 79 1.75 -1.34 -0.02
N MET A 80 0.43 -1.14 0.02
CA MET A 80 -0.18 -0.19 0.94
C MET A 80 0.02 -0.61 2.40
N ALA A 81 -0.16 -1.88 2.73
CA ALA A 81 0.07 -2.41 4.07
C ALA A 81 1.53 -2.21 4.51
N TYR A 82 2.48 -2.51 3.63
CA TYR A 82 3.89 -2.24 3.88
C TYR A 82 4.14 -0.75 4.17
N CYS A 83 3.66 0.15 3.33
CA CYS A 83 3.88 1.59 3.49
C CYS A 83 3.32 2.13 4.80
N VAL A 84 2.15 1.63 5.25
CA VAL A 84 1.41 2.17 6.39
C VAL A 84 1.84 1.55 7.72
N TRP A 85 2.20 0.25 7.75
CA TRP A 85 2.44 -0.46 9.01
C TRP A 85 3.83 -1.05 9.17
N GLU A 86 4.51 -1.42 8.08
CA GLU A 86 5.74 -2.22 8.13
C GLU A 86 6.99 -1.41 7.80
N SER A 87 6.89 -0.43 6.90
CA SER A 87 8.02 0.38 6.44
C SER A 87 8.71 1.10 7.61
N PRO A 88 10.06 1.14 7.65
CA PRO A 88 10.80 2.00 8.57
C PRO A 88 10.46 3.50 8.42
N GLN A 89 9.91 3.90 7.28
CA GLN A 89 9.52 5.28 6.97
C GLN A 89 8.00 5.51 7.03
N LYS A 90 7.26 4.61 7.66
CA LYS A 90 5.79 4.68 7.74
C LYS A 90 5.28 6.00 8.32
N ASP A 91 5.96 6.54 9.33
CA ASP A 91 5.53 7.79 9.96
C ASP A 91 5.67 8.98 9.01
N SER A 92 6.77 9.05 8.25
CA SER A 92 6.97 10.06 7.21
C SER A 92 5.97 9.88 6.05
N PHE A 93 5.67 8.64 5.67
CA PHE A 93 4.66 8.33 4.66
C PHE A 93 3.27 8.81 5.11
N LEU A 94 2.89 8.52 6.34
CA LEU A 94 1.61 8.95 6.92
C LEU A 94 1.54 10.47 7.10
N GLU A 95 2.62 11.14 7.56
CA GLU A 95 2.70 12.61 7.63
C GLU A 95 2.32 13.23 6.29
N ILE A 96 2.90 12.73 5.19
CA ILE A 96 2.65 13.25 3.85
C ILE A 96 1.23 12.92 3.38
N THR A 97 0.83 11.66 3.46
CA THR A 97 -0.42 11.20 2.84
C THR A 97 -1.68 11.62 3.59
N GLN A 98 -1.58 11.93 4.88
CA GLN A 98 -2.67 12.46 5.71
C GLN A 98 -2.77 13.98 5.66
N ALA A 99 -1.73 14.69 5.21
CA ALA A 99 -1.78 16.14 5.10
C ALA A 99 -2.92 16.55 4.17
N ARG A 100 -3.75 17.51 4.61
CA ARG A 100 -4.84 18.06 3.78
C ARG A 100 -4.30 19.03 2.73
N ALA A 101 -3.21 19.69 3.05
CA ALA A 101 -2.50 20.59 2.13
C ALA A 101 -1.04 20.73 2.57
N TYR A 102 -0.19 21.14 1.62
CA TYR A 102 1.18 21.56 1.85
C TYR A 102 1.52 22.70 0.87
N GLY A 103 1.66 23.94 1.38
CA GLY A 103 1.74 25.10 0.53
C GLY A 103 0.51 25.21 -0.38
N GLU A 104 0.71 25.20 -1.68
CA GLU A 104 -0.37 25.26 -2.68
C GLU A 104 -0.95 23.90 -3.05
N PHE A 105 -0.32 22.81 -2.61
CA PHE A 105 -0.77 21.44 -2.92
C PHE A 105 -1.93 21.04 -2.03
N VAL A 106 -3.00 20.51 -2.61
CA VAL A 106 -4.20 20.06 -1.92
C VAL A 106 -4.40 18.56 -2.10
N ASN A 107 -4.66 17.86 -1.02
CA ASN A 107 -4.81 16.40 -1.06
C ASN A 107 -6.07 16.01 -1.81
N ARG A 108 -5.91 15.27 -2.91
CA ARG A 108 -7.01 14.75 -3.74
C ARG A 108 -7.67 13.49 -3.18
N ASN A 109 -7.15 12.94 -2.09
CA ASN A 109 -7.76 11.81 -1.41
C ASN A 109 -8.90 12.27 -0.50
N ALA A 110 -10.05 12.59 -1.09
CA ALA A 110 -11.24 13.03 -0.36
C ALA A 110 -11.78 11.97 0.63
N PHE A 111 -11.37 10.71 0.51
CA PHE A 111 -11.84 9.63 1.37
C PHE A 111 -11.31 9.74 2.81
N LEU A 112 -10.21 10.45 3.02
CA LEU A 112 -9.68 10.76 4.35
C LEU A 112 -10.70 11.44 5.28
N ASP A 113 -11.69 12.14 4.71
CA ASP A 113 -12.72 12.87 5.46
C ASP A 113 -14.09 12.17 5.40
N GLN A 114 -14.21 11.03 4.69
CA GLN A 114 -15.49 10.35 4.48
C GLN A 114 -15.70 9.14 5.39
N MET A 115 -14.66 8.64 6.02
CA MET A 115 -14.73 7.49 6.90
C MET A 115 -13.67 7.58 8.00
N ASN A 116 -14.10 7.36 9.25
CA ASN A 116 -13.19 7.34 10.38
C ASN A 116 -12.21 6.17 10.29
N GLY A 117 -10.97 6.40 10.71
CA GLY A 117 -9.94 5.37 10.71
C GLY A 117 -9.16 5.24 9.40
N VAL A 118 -9.52 5.94 8.33
CA VAL A 118 -8.75 5.96 7.08
C VAL A 118 -7.39 6.60 7.34
N LEU A 119 -6.32 5.84 7.13
CA LEU A 119 -4.95 6.26 7.38
C LEU A 119 -4.30 6.88 6.15
N SER A 120 -4.54 6.31 4.98
CA SER A 120 -3.88 6.71 3.75
C SER A 120 -4.67 6.23 2.54
N GLY A 121 -4.34 6.76 1.38
CA GLY A 121 -4.83 6.26 0.10
C GLY A 121 -4.25 7.04 -1.08
N LYS A 122 -4.23 6.39 -2.25
CA LYS A 122 -3.77 6.99 -3.49
C LYS A 122 -4.74 6.69 -4.62
N THR A 123 -5.13 7.73 -5.34
CA THR A 123 -5.92 7.62 -6.56
C THR A 123 -5.03 7.50 -7.77
N GLY A 124 -5.49 6.83 -8.83
CA GLY A 124 -4.87 6.77 -10.12
C GLY A 124 -5.91 6.78 -11.25
N PHE A 125 -5.49 7.21 -12.43
CA PHE A 125 -6.28 7.13 -13.63
C PHE A 125 -5.39 7.11 -14.86
N THR A 126 -5.61 6.13 -15.72
CA THR A 126 -5.17 6.16 -17.14
C THR A 126 -6.35 5.79 -18.03
N ALA A 127 -6.24 6.04 -19.32
CA ALA A 127 -7.29 5.67 -20.27
C ALA A 127 -7.48 4.15 -20.35
N LYS A 128 -6.41 3.37 -20.15
CA LYS A 128 -6.46 1.89 -20.14
C LYS A 128 -6.97 1.34 -18.81
N ALA A 129 -6.50 1.87 -17.69
CA ALA A 129 -6.79 1.33 -16.36
C ALA A 129 -8.15 1.81 -15.78
N GLY A 130 -8.69 2.93 -16.26
CA GLY A 130 -9.82 3.59 -15.60
C GLY A 130 -9.43 4.20 -14.25
N TYR A 131 -10.42 4.53 -13.42
CA TYR A 131 -10.16 5.01 -12.06
C TYR A 131 -9.74 3.87 -11.15
N CYS A 132 -8.59 4.05 -10.49
CA CYS A 132 -8.06 3.14 -9.50
C CYS A 132 -7.93 3.85 -8.15
N TYR A 133 -8.02 3.08 -7.07
CA TYR A 133 -7.82 3.58 -5.72
C TYR A 133 -7.30 2.48 -4.81
N VAL A 134 -6.29 2.78 -4.02
CA VAL A 134 -5.80 1.93 -2.94
C VAL A 134 -5.85 2.72 -1.65
N ALA A 135 -6.26 2.09 -0.56
CA ALA A 135 -6.37 2.74 0.74
C ALA A 135 -6.12 1.78 1.90
N ALA A 136 -5.77 2.36 3.04
CA ALA A 136 -5.64 1.67 4.32
C ALA A 136 -6.53 2.31 5.38
N LEU A 137 -7.10 1.47 6.24
CA LEU A 137 -7.92 1.86 7.38
C LEU A 137 -7.48 1.11 8.63
N GLU A 138 -7.44 1.79 9.77
CA GLU A 138 -7.30 1.17 11.08
C GLU A 138 -8.39 1.71 12.01
N GLN A 139 -9.23 0.83 12.52
CA GLN A 139 -10.35 1.17 13.39
C GLN A 139 -10.61 0.03 14.38
N ASN A 140 -10.80 0.36 15.67
CA ASN A 140 -11.09 -0.60 16.74
C ASN A 140 -10.03 -1.72 16.87
N GLY A 141 -8.77 -1.46 16.51
CA GLY A 141 -7.69 -2.45 16.50
C GLY A 141 -7.67 -3.33 15.25
N GLU A 142 -8.62 -3.18 14.35
CA GLU A 142 -8.67 -3.87 13.06
C GLU A 142 -7.96 -3.05 11.96
N ARG A 143 -7.26 -3.75 11.07
CA ARG A 143 -6.46 -3.19 9.98
C ARG A 143 -6.91 -3.75 8.64
N TYR A 144 -7.30 -2.88 7.75
CA TYR A 144 -7.73 -3.27 6.41
C TYR A 144 -7.02 -2.47 5.33
N THR A 145 -6.70 -3.14 4.24
CA THR A 145 -6.35 -2.50 2.97
C THR A 145 -7.36 -2.89 1.91
N ILE A 146 -7.66 -1.96 1.02
CA ILE A 146 -8.48 -2.22 -0.16
C ILE A 146 -7.78 -1.71 -1.40
N ALA A 147 -8.03 -2.36 -2.53
CA ALA A 147 -7.64 -1.87 -3.85
C ALA A 147 -8.79 -2.02 -4.83
N LEU A 148 -9.11 -0.94 -5.50
CA LEU A 148 -10.13 -0.85 -6.54
C LEU A 148 -9.43 -0.57 -7.86
N LEU A 149 -9.58 -1.47 -8.82
CA LEU A 149 -9.05 -1.33 -10.17
C LEU A 149 -10.20 -1.18 -11.16
N ALA A 150 -10.02 -0.36 -12.20
CA ALA A 150 -11.04 -0.09 -13.20
C ALA A 150 -12.42 0.34 -12.61
N CYS A 151 -12.40 1.08 -11.49
CA CYS A 151 -13.59 1.50 -10.77
C CYS A 151 -14.18 2.79 -11.37
N GLY A 152 -14.64 2.69 -12.61
CA GLY A 152 -15.25 3.77 -13.38
C GLY A 152 -14.31 4.44 -14.39
N TRP A 153 -14.90 5.20 -15.30
CA TRP A 153 -14.27 6.01 -16.33
C TRP A 153 -14.71 7.48 -16.18
N PRO A 154 -14.30 8.41 -17.03
CA PRO A 154 -14.45 9.85 -16.79
C PRO A 154 -15.82 10.34 -16.29
N ASN A 155 -16.91 9.67 -16.64
CA ASN A 155 -18.26 10.05 -16.17
C ASN A 155 -18.60 9.50 -14.78
N ASN A 156 -17.79 8.63 -14.19
CA ASN A 156 -18.05 7.88 -12.96
C ASN A 156 -16.92 7.99 -11.93
N LYS A 157 -16.24 9.13 -11.87
CA LYS A 157 -15.04 9.35 -11.05
C LYS A 157 -15.25 9.24 -9.52
N THR A 158 -16.49 9.21 -9.06
CA THR A 158 -16.85 9.12 -7.63
C THR A 158 -17.17 7.70 -7.16
N TYR A 159 -17.29 6.73 -8.07
CA TYR A 159 -17.63 5.34 -7.71
C TYR A 159 -16.64 4.75 -6.72
N LYS A 160 -15.34 5.01 -6.88
CA LYS A 160 -14.29 4.55 -5.96
C LYS A 160 -14.55 4.91 -4.49
N TRP A 161 -15.16 6.05 -4.21
CA TRP A 161 -15.47 6.46 -2.82
C TRP A 161 -16.60 5.64 -2.22
N LYS A 162 -17.66 5.40 -3.01
CA LYS A 162 -18.78 4.55 -2.61
C LYS A 162 -18.31 3.12 -2.38
N ASP A 163 -17.58 2.57 -3.33
CA ASP A 163 -17.13 1.19 -3.29
C ASP A 163 -16.09 0.97 -2.18
N ALA A 164 -15.18 1.92 -1.97
CA ALA A 164 -14.24 1.90 -0.85
C ALA A 164 -14.98 1.86 0.50
N LYS A 165 -16.01 2.71 0.68
CA LYS A 165 -16.82 2.73 1.90
C LYS A 165 -17.55 1.40 2.12
N THR A 166 -18.07 0.79 1.05
CA THR A 166 -18.76 -0.50 1.11
C THR A 166 -17.80 -1.62 1.50
N LEU A 167 -16.59 -1.67 0.92
CA LEU A 167 -15.60 -2.71 1.22
C LEU A 167 -15.07 -2.61 2.65
N PHE A 168 -14.71 -1.41 3.10
CA PHE A 168 -14.29 -1.23 4.49
C PHE A 168 -15.40 -1.52 5.49
N GLY A 169 -16.65 -1.09 5.18
CA GLY A 169 -17.82 -1.43 6.00
C GLY A 169 -18.01 -2.93 6.10
N TYR A 170 -17.93 -3.64 4.98
CA TYR A 170 -18.02 -5.11 4.95
C TYR A 170 -16.92 -5.75 5.83
N GLY A 171 -15.68 -5.28 5.73
CA GLY A 171 -14.59 -5.78 6.57
C GLY A 171 -14.88 -5.60 8.05
N LEU A 172 -15.25 -4.38 8.45
CA LEU A 172 -15.55 -4.04 9.85
C LEU A 172 -16.78 -4.75 10.42
N ASP A 173 -17.78 -5.05 9.58
CA ASP A 173 -19.02 -5.69 10.02
C ASP A 173 -18.92 -7.23 10.02
N THR A 174 -18.00 -7.80 9.24
CA THR A 174 -17.95 -9.25 9.00
C THR A 174 -16.85 -9.96 9.79
N TYR A 175 -15.72 -9.28 10.02
CA TYR A 175 -14.54 -9.89 10.64
C TYR A 175 -14.26 -9.28 12.00
N ASP A 176 -14.16 -10.15 13.00
CA ASP A 176 -13.69 -9.80 14.34
C ASP A 176 -12.33 -10.43 14.58
N LYS A 177 -11.39 -9.64 15.08
CA LYS A 177 -10.10 -10.16 15.54
C LYS A 177 -10.30 -10.96 16.82
N LYS A 178 -10.07 -12.28 16.78
CA LYS A 178 -10.10 -13.14 17.94
C LYS A 178 -8.68 -13.49 18.35
N GLU A 179 -8.37 -13.31 19.62
CA GLU A 179 -7.16 -13.86 20.22
C GLU A 179 -7.39 -15.35 20.50
N ILE A 180 -6.68 -16.20 19.78
CA ILE A 180 -6.69 -17.64 20.05
C ILE A 180 -5.53 -17.92 21.00
N ILE A 181 -5.85 -18.19 22.27
CA ILE A 181 -4.88 -18.69 23.23
C ILE A 181 -4.76 -20.20 22.96
N VAL A 182 -3.66 -20.60 22.34
CA VAL A 182 -3.31 -22.02 22.22
C VAL A 182 -2.59 -22.38 23.51
N GLU A 183 -3.30 -23.03 24.45
CA GLU A 183 -2.64 -23.73 25.54
C GLU A 183 -1.92 -24.94 24.93
N GLU A 184 -0.62 -24.84 24.77
CA GLU A 184 0.19 -26.02 24.43
C GLU A 184 0.12 -27.02 25.55
N VAL A 185 -0.56 -28.13 25.34
CA VAL A 185 -0.40 -29.33 26.17
C VAL A 185 0.93 -29.95 25.77
N LEU A 186 1.97 -29.66 26.54
CA LEU A 186 3.26 -30.33 26.41
C LEU A 186 3.10 -31.77 26.83
N GLU A 187 2.88 -32.69 25.90
CA GLU A 187 3.09 -34.12 26.14
C GLU A 187 4.61 -34.35 26.17
N TYR A 188 5.13 -34.60 27.37
CA TYR A 188 6.50 -35.06 27.54
C TYR A 188 6.60 -36.49 27.03
N ILE A 189 7.31 -36.70 25.94
CA ILE A 189 7.73 -38.04 25.54
C ILE A 189 9.09 -38.29 26.21
N ASP A 190 9.10 -39.13 27.20
CA ASP A 190 10.35 -39.62 27.83
C ASP A 190 10.99 -40.63 26.87
N ILE A 191 12.08 -40.21 26.22
CA ILE A 191 12.90 -41.12 25.42
C ILE A 191 14.24 -41.28 26.12
N ASP A 192 14.40 -42.36 26.85
CA ASP A 192 15.68 -42.87 27.39
C ASP A 192 16.58 -41.84 28.08
N GLY A 193 16.05 -41.07 29.03
CA GLY A 193 16.87 -40.27 29.93
C GLY A 193 17.45 -38.98 29.34
N TYR A 194 17.04 -38.58 28.16
CA TYR A 194 17.41 -37.29 27.57
C TYR A 194 16.27 -36.26 27.73
N VAL A 195 16.49 -35.30 28.63
CA VAL A 195 15.64 -34.11 28.74
C VAL A 195 16.14 -33.05 27.77
N SER A 196 15.56 -32.92 26.58
CA SER A 196 15.76 -31.76 25.74
C SER A 196 14.82 -30.66 26.19
N GLN A 197 15.34 -29.46 26.50
CA GLN A 197 14.48 -28.29 26.73
C GLN A 197 13.72 -27.94 25.43
N PRO A 198 12.38 -27.76 25.50
CA PRO A 198 11.62 -27.37 24.32
C PRO A 198 12.04 -25.95 23.88
N SER A 199 12.37 -25.80 22.60
CA SER A 199 12.53 -24.49 21.99
C SER A 199 11.14 -23.93 21.67
N PHE A 200 10.77 -22.81 22.30
CA PHE A 200 9.53 -22.10 22.00
C PHE A 200 9.66 -21.40 20.65
N SER A 201 8.93 -21.84 19.65
CA SER A 201 8.62 -21.03 18.49
C SER A 201 7.23 -20.41 18.71
N THR A 202 7.17 -19.11 18.91
CA THR A 202 5.92 -18.35 19.01
C THR A 202 5.26 -18.37 17.64
N ILE A 203 4.14 -19.08 17.49
CA ILE A 203 3.28 -18.94 16.32
C ILE A 203 2.48 -17.66 16.51
N ASN A 204 2.96 -16.58 15.93
CA ASN A 204 2.22 -15.33 15.86
C ASN A 204 1.15 -15.44 14.76
N GLN A 205 -0.10 -15.39 15.21
CA GLN A 205 -1.32 -15.02 14.49
C GLN A 205 -1.62 -15.76 13.18
N MET A 206 -2.45 -16.79 13.27
CA MET A 206 -3.34 -17.13 12.16
C MET A 206 -4.60 -16.26 12.26
N VAL A 207 -4.78 -15.34 11.31
CA VAL A 207 -6.06 -14.70 11.05
C VAL A 207 -6.83 -15.64 10.11
N VAL A 208 -7.91 -16.21 10.60
CA VAL A 208 -8.90 -16.93 9.79
C VAL A 208 -10.04 -16.00 9.49
#